data_b45007e02c9f8106a0e748efe3328457
#
_entry.id   b45007e02c9f8106a0e748efe3328457
#
_cell.length_a   1.000
_cell.length_b   1.000
_cell.length_c   1.000
_cell.angle_alpha   90.00
_cell.angle_beta   90.00
_cell.angle_gamma   90.00
#
_symmetry.space_group_name_H-M   'P 1'
#
loop_
_entity.id
_entity.type
_entity.pdbx_description
1 polymer ?
#
loop_
_entity_poly.entity_id
_entity_poly.type
_entity_poly.pdbx_seq_one_letter_code
_entity_poly.pdbx_strand_id
1 'polypeptide(L)'
;MNDSSDIHYLDMHELSKLIRSRELSPVDVTKAQIARIEALDSTLQSYVCATTDIALQQAQEAEDELAKGISRSPLHGIPLAFKDNVNTANTVTTNGMPLNASHIPTHDATVVSRLREAGTVMLGKLQMTEGDSVIHHPDIVVPNNPWGSTHWAGASSSGAGVATAAGLCYGAIGTENGGSIRFSCAANGLTGLKPTW
;
A
#
# COMPACT_ATOMS: atom_id res chain seq x y z
N MET A 1 -26.39 9.77 4.13
CA MET A 1 -25.26 10.51 3.51
C MET A 1 -24.02 10.03 4.27
N ASN A 2 -23.27 9.08 3.69
CA ASN A 2 -22.00 8.66 4.30
C ASN A 2 -21.01 9.80 4.08
N ASP A 3 -20.44 10.27 5.15
CA ASP A 3 -19.37 11.27 5.11
C ASP A 3 -18.20 10.66 4.30
N SER A 4 -17.67 11.41 3.33
CA SER A 4 -16.58 10.94 2.46
C SER A 4 -15.30 10.58 3.24
N SER A 5 -15.24 10.95 4.51
CA SER A 5 -14.16 10.56 5.44
C SER A 5 -14.18 9.08 5.82
N ASP A 6 -15.32 8.42 5.78
CA ASP A 6 -15.46 7.02 6.19
C ASP A 6 -14.92 6.03 5.16
N ILE A 7 -14.87 6.39 3.88
CA ILE A 7 -14.43 5.49 2.81
C ILE A 7 -13.01 4.96 3.04
N HIS A 8 -12.11 5.77 3.59
CA HIS A 8 -10.70 5.41 3.79
C HIS A 8 -10.46 4.38 4.89
N TYR A 9 -11.46 4.15 5.74
CA TYR A 9 -11.40 3.26 6.90
C TYR A 9 -12.40 2.10 6.84
N LEU A 10 -13.06 1.91 5.69
CA LEU A 10 -13.82 0.68 5.45
C LEU A 10 -12.88 -0.52 5.54
N ASP A 11 -13.31 -1.58 6.19
CA ASP A 11 -12.54 -2.82 6.12
C ASP A 11 -12.60 -3.44 4.71
N MET A 12 -11.56 -4.21 4.35
CA MET A 12 -11.46 -4.77 3.00
C MET A 12 -12.63 -5.71 2.64
N HIS A 13 -13.25 -6.34 3.62
CA HIS A 13 -14.40 -7.22 3.38
C HIS A 13 -15.65 -6.43 3.01
N GLU A 14 -15.91 -5.33 3.72
CA GLU A 14 -17.02 -4.43 3.40
C GLU A 14 -16.80 -3.73 2.08
N LEU A 15 -15.60 -3.17 1.88
CA LEU A 15 -15.22 -2.56 0.60
C LEU A 15 -15.39 -3.54 -0.57
N SER A 16 -14.95 -4.79 -0.41
CA SER A 16 -15.14 -5.84 -1.42
C SER A 16 -16.60 -6.08 -1.78
N LYS A 17 -17.50 -6.09 -0.78
CA LYS A 17 -18.93 -6.24 -1.03
C LYS A 17 -19.49 -5.07 -1.83
N LEU A 18 -19.17 -3.83 -1.41
CA LEU A 18 -19.66 -2.61 -2.07
C LEU A 18 -19.14 -2.49 -3.51
N ILE A 19 -17.90 -2.86 -3.76
CA ILE A 19 -17.34 -2.89 -5.12
C ILE A 19 -18.03 -3.98 -5.96
N ARG A 20 -18.20 -5.17 -5.45
CA ARG A 20 -18.81 -6.29 -6.18
C ARG A 20 -20.30 -6.06 -6.44
N SER A 21 -21.03 -5.41 -5.52
CA SER A 21 -22.43 -4.98 -5.76
C SER A 21 -22.53 -3.75 -6.66
N ARG A 22 -21.40 -3.11 -7.00
CA ARG A 22 -21.31 -1.87 -7.76
C ARG A 22 -21.96 -0.66 -7.06
N GLU A 23 -22.05 -0.71 -5.74
CA GLU A 23 -22.42 0.43 -4.90
C GLU A 23 -21.26 1.43 -4.77
N LEU A 24 -20.00 0.94 -4.88
CA LEU A 24 -18.81 1.76 -5.00
C LEU A 24 -18.04 1.40 -6.27
N SER A 25 -17.55 2.41 -6.98
CA SER A 25 -16.66 2.25 -8.12
C SER A 25 -15.22 2.04 -7.68
N PRO A 26 -14.48 1.04 -8.21
CA PRO A 26 -13.04 0.92 -7.99
C PRO A 26 -12.28 2.20 -8.38
N VAL A 27 -12.73 2.89 -9.42
CA VAL A 27 -12.14 4.15 -9.87
C VAL A 27 -12.32 5.25 -8.83
N ASP A 28 -13.52 5.39 -8.27
CA ASP A 28 -13.81 6.43 -7.28
C ASP A 28 -13.07 6.15 -5.95
N VAL A 29 -13.04 4.89 -5.53
CA VAL A 29 -12.24 4.45 -4.36
C VAL A 29 -10.76 4.76 -4.57
N THR A 30 -10.21 4.45 -5.73
CA THR A 30 -8.80 4.71 -6.05
C THR A 30 -8.49 6.20 -6.10
N LYS A 31 -9.37 7.02 -6.70
CA LYS A 31 -9.25 8.48 -6.70
C LYS A 31 -9.28 9.06 -5.28
N ALA A 32 -10.16 8.56 -4.42
CA ALA A 32 -10.22 8.99 -3.03
C ALA A 32 -8.91 8.68 -2.29
N GLN A 33 -8.33 7.49 -2.50
CA GLN A 33 -7.04 7.13 -1.90
C GLN A 33 -5.89 8.00 -2.43
N ILE A 34 -5.83 8.25 -3.72
CA ILE A 34 -4.82 9.13 -4.34
C ILE A 34 -4.92 10.54 -3.74
N ALA A 35 -6.11 11.12 -3.70
CA ALA A 35 -6.32 12.45 -3.11
C ALA A 35 -5.89 12.51 -1.64
N ARG A 36 -6.11 11.44 -0.87
CA ARG A 36 -5.66 11.35 0.51
C ARG A 36 -4.14 11.23 0.62
N ILE A 37 -3.50 10.45 -0.24
CA ILE A 37 -2.03 10.38 -0.32
C ILE A 37 -1.45 11.77 -0.60
N GLU A 38 -1.97 12.47 -1.61
CA GLU A 38 -1.52 13.82 -1.97
C GLU A 38 -1.68 14.83 -0.83
N ALA A 39 -2.76 14.72 -0.06
CA ALA A 39 -3.03 15.63 1.06
C ALA A 39 -2.15 15.37 2.28
N LEU A 40 -1.78 14.13 2.59
CA LEU A 40 -1.20 13.76 3.87
C LEU A 40 0.24 13.26 3.78
N ASP A 41 0.66 12.65 2.66
CA ASP A 41 1.94 11.95 2.62
C ASP A 41 3.15 12.87 2.58
N SER A 42 2.98 14.15 2.18
CA SER A 42 4.01 15.17 2.35
C SER A 42 4.46 15.34 3.82
N THR A 43 3.56 15.07 4.77
CA THR A 43 3.83 15.08 6.21
C THR A 43 4.21 13.70 6.74
N LEU A 44 3.52 12.64 6.27
CA LEU A 44 3.69 11.28 6.79
C LEU A 44 4.93 10.58 6.21
N GLN A 45 5.32 10.94 4.98
CA GLN A 45 6.51 10.39 4.31
C GLN A 45 6.50 8.86 4.21
N SER A 46 5.32 8.29 4.00
CA SER A 46 5.15 6.83 4.00
C SER A 46 5.40 6.18 2.63
N TYR A 47 5.28 6.96 1.54
CA TYR A 47 5.53 6.49 0.18
C TYR A 47 6.94 6.87 -0.30
N VAL A 48 7.61 5.93 -0.97
CA VAL A 48 8.78 6.19 -1.82
C VAL A 48 8.32 6.80 -3.14
N CYS A 49 7.29 6.21 -3.72
CA CYS A 49 6.60 6.72 -4.90
C CYS A 49 5.15 6.21 -4.95
N ALA A 50 4.23 7.12 -5.29
CA ALA A 50 2.88 6.75 -5.67
C ALA A 50 2.84 6.41 -7.17
N THR A 51 2.08 5.39 -7.54
CA THR A 51 1.92 4.93 -8.93
C THR A 51 0.54 5.33 -9.46
N THR A 52 0.22 6.62 -9.42
CA THR A 52 -1.11 7.18 -9.68
C THR A 52 -1.69 6.73 -11.02
N ASP A 53 -0.93 6.85 -12.12
CA ASP A 53 -1.41 6.48 -13.46
C ASP A 53 -1.68 4.98 -13.57
N ILE A 54 -0.79 4.16 -13.02
CA ILE A 54 -0.96 2.69 -12.98
C ILE A 54 -2.20 2.33 -12.15
N ALA A 55 -2.37 2.97 -11.00
CA ALA A 55 -3.51 2.74 -10.12
C ALA A 55 -4.84 3.07 -10.80
N LEU A 56 -4.93 4.21 -11.46
CA LEU A 56 -6.14 4.63 -12.19
C LEU A 56 -6.44 3.70 -13.37
N GLN A 57 -5.43 3.28 -14.12
CA GLN A 57 -5.60 2.31 -15.21
C GLN A 57 -6.13 0.98 -14.67
N GLN A 58 -5.51 0.42 -13.62
CA GLN A 58 -5.95 -0.85 -13.02
C GLN A 58 -7.35 -0.76 -12.42
N ALA A 59 -7.69 0.37 -11.81
CA ALA A 59 -9.03 0.62 -11.30
C ALA A 59 -10.08 0.64 -12.42
N GLN A 60 -9.78 1.28 -13.55
CA GLN A 60 -10.65 1.29 -14.71
C GLN A 60 -10.83 -0.11 -15.32
N GLU A 61 -9.73 -0.88 -15.43
CA GLU A 61 -9.79 -2.28 -15.88
C GLU A 61 -10.70 -3.11 -14.97
N ALA A 62 -10.57 -2.95 -13.64
CA ALA A 62 -11.42 -3.63 -12.67
C ALA A 62 -12.89 -3.23 -12.79
N GLU A 63 -13.19 -1.94 -12.98
CA GLU A 63 -14.55 -1.45 -13.18
C GLU A 63 -15.18 -2.02 -14.44
N ASP A 64 -14.44 -2.02 -15.56
CA ASP A 64 -14.90 -2.55 -16.84
C ASP A 64 -15.18 -4.07 -16.78
N GLU A 65 -14.37 -4.81 -16.03
CA GLU A 65 -14.58 -6.24 -15.81
C GLU A 65 -15.81 -6.51 -14.94
N LEU A 66 -15.97 -5.78 -13.84
CA LEU A 66 -17.14 -5.89 -12.97
C LEU A 66 -18.44 -5.52 -13.70
N ALA A 67 -18.39 -4.53 -14.60
CA ALA A 67 -19.53 -4.18 -15.44
C ALA A 67 -19.96 -5.33 -16.38
N LYS A 68 -19.01 -6.17 -16.78
CA LYS A 68 -19.24 -7.40 -17.59
C LYS A 68 -19.58 -8.62 -16.74
N GLY A 69 -19.72 -8.47 -15.41
CA GLY A 69 -20.00 -9.56 -14.48
C GLY A 69 -18.77 -10.42 -14.13
N ILE A 70 -17.56 -9.97 -14.46
CA ILE A 70 -16.32 -10.65 -14.17
C ILE A 70 -15.79 -10.16 -12.82
N SER A 71 -15.63 -11.08 -11.85
CA SER A 71 -14.98 -10.80 -10.56
C SER A 71 -13.84 -11.80 -10.39
N ARG A 72 -12.59 -11.32 -10.40
CA ARG A 72 -11.39 -12.18 -10.33
C ARG A 72 -11.22 -12.81 -8.95
N SER A 73 -11.50 -12.04 -7.88
CA SER A 73 -11.33 -12.46 -6.49
C SER A 73 -12.09 -11.54 -5.53
N PRO A 74 -12.12 -11.83 -4.22
CA PRO A 74 -12.60 -10.87 -3.22
C PRO A 74 -11.79 -9.57 -3.14
N LEU A 75 -10.58 -9.53 -3.69
CA LEU A 75 -9.71 -8.34 -3.71
C LEU A 75 -9.82 -7.52 -5.00
N HIS A 76 -10.73 -7.90 -5.91
CA HIS A 76 -10.88 -7.22 -7.20
C HIS A 76 -11.25 -5.74 -7.01
N GLY A 77 -10.43 -4.84 -7.54
CA GLY A 77 -10.59 -3.40 -7.44
C GLY A 77 -10.13 -2.77 -6.12
N ILE A 78 -9.55 -3.55 -5.18
CA ILE A 78 -9.11 -3.03 -3.89
C ILE A 78 -7.70 -2.41 -4.00
N PRO A 79 -7.52 -1.12 -3.58
CA PRO A 79 -6.23 -0.45 -3.59
C PRO A 79 -5.31 -0.93 -2.46
N LEU A 80 -4.14 -1.45 -2.85
CA LEU A 80 -3.07 -1.93 -1.98
C LEU A 80 -1.75 -1.22 -2.27
N ALA A 81 -0.81 -1.25 -1.33
CA ALA A 81 0.53 -0.74 -1.51
C ALA A 81 1.59 -1.77 -1.08
N PHE A 82 2.82 -1.61 -1.56
CA PHE A 82 3.87 -2.61 -1.40
C PHE A 82 5.12 -2.02 -0.77
N LYS A 83 5.69 -2.68 0.22
CA LYS A 83 7.00 -2.32 0.78
C LYS A 83 8.06 -2.25 -0.33
N ASP A 84 8.98 -1.33 -0.20
CA ASP A 84 9.91 -0.98 -1.28
C ASP A 84 11.03 -2.00 -1.55
N ASN A 85 11.06 -3.13 -0.86
CA ASN A 85 11.89 -4.28 -1.25
C ASN A 85 11.13 -5.34 -2.07
N VAL A 86 9.83 -5.17 -2.26
CA VAL A 86 9.02 -6.08 -3.08
C VAL A 86 9.16 -5.67 -4.55
N ASN A 87 9.83 -6.49 -5.35
CA ASN A 87 10.02 -6.22 -6.77
C ASN A 87 8.69 -6.02 -7.49
N THR A 88 8.57 -4.89 -8.16
CA THR A 88 7.40 -4.52 -8.96
C THR A 88 7.89 -4.06 -10.32
N ALA A 89 7.53 -4.79 -11.35
CA ALA A 89 7.97 -4.51 -12.72
C ALA A 89 7.65 -3.06 -13.13
N ASN A 90 8.62 -2.42 -13.76
CA ASN A 90 8.53 -1.04 -14.26
C ASN A 90 8.31 0.03 -13.18
N THR A 91 8.54 -0.29 -11.91
CA THR A 91 8.40 0.65 -10.79
C THR A 91 9.70 0.68 -9.98
N VAL A 92 10.17 1.87 -9.64
CA VAL A 92 11.38 2.03 -8.82
C VAL A 92 11.24 1.21 -7.53
N THR A 93 12.31 0.48 -7.19
CA THR A 93 12.37 -0.40 -6.00
C THR A 93 13.73 -0.25 -5.36
N THR A 94 13.82 0.57 -4.31
CA THR A 94 15.12 1.01 -3.76
C THR A 94 15.64 0.14 -2.63
N ASN A 95 14.80 -0.67 -2.01
CA ASN A 95 15.14 -1.43 -0.80
C ASN A 95 15.62 -0.53 0.36
N GLY A 96 15.11 0.70 0.42
CA GLY A 96 15.52 1.71 1.40
C GLY A 96 16.97 2.19 1.25
N MET A 97 17.57 2.04 0.06
CA MET A 97 18.97 2.38 -0.23
C MET A 97 19.09 3.45 -1.31
N PRO A 98 19.77 4.59 -1.07
CA PRO A 98 20.03 5.58 -2.10
C PRO A 98 20.79 5.02 -3.31
N LEU A 99 21.65 4.01 -3.11
CA LEU A 99 22.37 3.31 -4.18
C LEU A 99 21.42 2.73 -5.24
N ASN A 100 20.21 2.35 -4.84
CA ASN A 100 19.18 1.77 -5.70
C ASN A 100 18.12 2.79 -6.16
N ALA A 101 18.34 4.09 -6.00
CA ALA A 101 17.33 5.12 -6.30
C ALA A 101 16.79 5.08 -7.74
N SER A 102 17.55 4.51 -8.68
CA SER A 102 17.13 4.32 -10.07
C SER A 102 16.90 2.85 -10.46
N HIS A 103 16.91 1.94 -9.49
CA HIS A 103 16.69 0.51 -9.80
C HIS A 103 15.22 0.23 -10.12
N ILE A 104 14.99 -0.26 -11.33
CA ILE A 104 13.65 -0.65 -11.82
C ILE A 104 13.68 -2.14 -12.17
N PRO A 105 13.00 -3.00 -11.41
CA PRO A 105 12.88 -4.42 -11.71
C PRO A 105 12.18 -4.66 -13.06
N THR A 106 12.60 -5.70 -13.77
CA THR A 106 12.00 -6.12 -15.05
C THR A 106 10.86 -7.12 -14.86
N HIS A 107 10.69 -7.65 -13.65
CA HIS A 107 9.67 -8.65 -13.32
C HIS A 107 9.09 -8.41 -11.93
N ASP A 108 7.84 -8.82 -11.75
CA ASP A 108 7.16 -8.78 -10.47
C ASP A 108 7.66 -9.88 -9.53
N ALA A 109 7.70 -9.59 -8.24
CA ALA A 109 7.73 -10.65 -7.23
C ALA A 109 6.43 -11.49 -7.30
N THR A 110 6.50 -12.76 -6.91
CA THR A 110 5.35 -13.67 -6.97
C THR A 110 4.10 -13.12 -6.28
N VAL A 111 4.27 -12.44 -5.14
CA VAL A 111 3.14 -11.83 -4.42
C VAL A 111 2.48 -10.72 -5.23
N VAL A 112 3.26 -9.90 -5.94
CA VAL A 112 2.75 -8.83 -6.80
C VAL A 112 1.98 -9.42 -7.99
N SER A 113 2.56 -10.42 -8.69
CA SER A 113 1.89 -11.12 -9.79
C SER A 113 0.55 -11.70 -9.35
N ARG A 114 0.52 -12.41 -8.23
CA ARG A 114 -0.72 -13.03 -7.70
C ARG A 114 -1.78 -11.98 -7.31
N LEU A 115 -1.38 -10.87 -6.70
CA LEU A 115 -2.32 -9.81 -6.36
C LEU A 115 -2.83 -9.08 -7.60
N ARG A 116 -1.99 -8.88 -8.61
CA ARG A 116 -2.40 -8.35 -9.91
C ARG A 116 -3.39 -9.29 -10.62
N GLU A 117 -3.13 -10.60 -10.63
CA GLU A 117 -4.06 -11.61 -11.13
C GLU A 117 -5.39 -11.62 -10.37
N ALA A 118 -5.35 -11.37 -9.07
CA ALA A 118 -6.53 -11.21 -8.22
C ALA A 118 -7.33 -9.92 -8.50
N GLY A 119 -6.77 -9.01 -9.30
CA GLY A 119 -7.41 -7.76 -9.73
C GLY A 119 -7.24 -6.59 -8.75
N THR A 120 -6.24 -6.63 -7.87
CA THR A 120 -5.96 -5.50 -6.97
C THR A 120 -5.40 -4.29 -7.71
N VAL A 121 -5.58 -3.11 -7.13
CA VAL A 121 -5.03 -1.84 -7.63
C VAL A 121 -3.77 -1.49 -6.85
N MET A 122 -2.68 -1.19 -7.54
CA MET A 122 -1.39 -0.84 -6.94
C MET A 122 -1.29 0.68 -6.74
N LEU A 123 -1.25 1.14 -5.48
CA LEU A 123 -1.09 2.57 -5.16
C LEU A 123 0.36 3.06 -5.15
N GLY A 124 1.34 2.17 -4.91
CA GLY A 124 2.74 2.58 -4.90
C GLY A 124 3.65 1.74 -4.01
N LYS A 125 4.85 2.28 -3.81
CA LYS A 125 5.93 1.69 -3.01
C LYS A 125 6.08 2.42 -1.69
N LEU A 126 6.21 1.69 -0.60
CA LEU A 126 6.18 2.19 0.76
C LEU A 126 7.58 2.16 1.39
N GLN A 127 7.91 3.24 2.09
CA GLN A 127 9.17 3.42 2.78
C GLN A 127 9.52 2.25 3.71
N MET A 128 10.82 2.03 3.82
CA MET A 128 11.38 0.99 4.66
C MET A 128 12.75 1.39 5.18
N THR A 129 13.23 0.69 6.20
CA THR A 129 14.61 0.81 6.66
C THR A 129 15.57 0.18 5.65
N GLU A 130 16.80 0.64 5.66
CA GLU A 130 17.85 0.21 4.74
C GLU A 130 18.05 -1.31 4.75
N GLY A 131 17.84 -1.94 3.59
CA GLY A 131 18.11 -3.38 3.40
C GLY A 131 17.42 -4.30 4.40
N ASP A 132 16.20 -3.97 4.84
CA ASP A 132 15.47 -4.71 5.90
C ASP A 132 16.15 -4.68 7.29
N SER A 133 17.09 -3.78 7.53
CA SER A 133 17.69 -3.55 8.85
C SER A 133 16.70 -2.89 9.84
N VAL A 134 17.18 -2.39 10.95
CA VAL A 134 16.35 -1.69 11.95
C VAL A 134 16.45 -0.15 11.84
N ILE A 135 17.33 0.36 10.97
CA ILE A 135 17.67 1.78 10.85
C ILE A 135 17.44 2.23 9.40
N HIS A 136 16.87 3.41 9.21
CA HIS A 136 16.82 4.05 7.91
C HIS A 136 18.21 4.59 7.52
N HIS A 137 18.52 4.55 6.22
CA HIS A 137 19.71 5.24 5.71
C HIS A 137 19.61 6.74 6.03
N PRO A 138 20.72 7.43 6.41
CA PRO A 138 20.70 8.85 6.78
C PRO A 138 20.10 9.79 5.71
N ASP A 139 20.24 9.43 4.43
CA ASP A 139 19.70 10.21 3.31
C ASP A 139 18.26 9.81 2.92
N ILE A 140 17.65 8.89 3.64
CA ILE A 140 16.26 8.47 3.43
C ILE A 140 15.37 9.05 4.52
N VAL A 141 14.27 9.67 4.10
CA VAL A 141 13.31 10.25 5.04
C VAL A 141 12.62 9.14 5.83
N VAL A 142 12.58 9.32 7.15
CA VAL A 142 11.90 8.39 8.07
C VAL A 142 10.40 8.71 8.09
N PRO A 143 9.50 7.74 7.87
CA PRO A 143 8.07 7.95 8.00
C PRO A 143 7.67 8.45 9.39
N ASN A 144 6.74 9.40 9.43
CA ASN A 144 6.17 9.93 10.67
C ASN A 144 4.98 9.08 11.11
N ASN A 145 4.98 8.67 12.38
CA ASN A 145 3.85 7.94 12.93
C ASN A 145 2.60 8.83 12.98
N PRO A 146 1.45 8.42 12.43
CA PRO A 146 0.24 9.25 12.37
C PRO A 146 -0.37 9.57 13.74
N TRP A 147 -0.03 8.79 14.78
CA TRP A 147 -0.50 9.04 16.15
C TRP A 147 0.33 10.09 16.90
N GLY A 148 1.50 10.44 16.39
CA GLY A 148 2.35 11.46 16.98
C GLY A 148 3.78 11.44 16.42
N SER A 149 4.32 12.60 16.09
CA SER A 149 5.64 12.76 15.45
C SER A 149 6.82 12.29 16.31
N THR A 150 6.61 12.07 17.61
CA THR A 150 7.61 11.53 18.54
C THR A 150 7.52 10.02 18.71
N HIS A 151 6.52 9.38 18.09
CA HIS A 151 6.34 7.95 18.16
C HIS A 151 7.15 7.26 17.06
N TRP A 152 7.68 6.10 17.39
CA TRP A 152 8.36 5.27 16.41
C TRP A 152 7.37 4.75 15.35
N ALA A 153 7.74 4.81 14.07
CA ALA A 153 6.92 4.31 12.96
C ALA A 153 7.02 2.80 12.73
N GLY A 154 7.83 2.11 13.54
CA GLY A 154 8.15 0.70 13.34
C GLY A 154 9.29 0.49 12.35
N ALA A 155 9.77 -0.73 12.27
CA ALA A 155 10.80 -1.21 11.34
C ALA A 155 10.57 -2.70 11.05
N SER A 156 11.01 -3.18 9.89
CA SER A 156 11.56 -2.45 8.74
C SER A 156 10.48 -1.97 7.77
N SER A 157 9.21 -2.39 7.91
CA SER A 157 8.07 -2.00 7.06
C SER A 157 7.41 -0.70 7.56
N SER A 158 8.20 0.32 7.88
CA SER A 158 7.75 1.57 8.51
C SER A 158 6.67 2.29 7.72
N GLY A 159 6.88 2.52 6.43
CA GLY A 159 5.88 3.14 5.55
C GLY A 159 4.60 2.33 5.43
N ALA A 160 4.69 0.99 5.46
CA ALA A 160 3.51 0.12 5.41
C ALA A 160 2.63 0.32 6.65
N GLY A 161 3.23 0.40 7.84
CA GLY A 161 2.51 0.71 9.07
C GLY A 161 1.87 2.09 9.02
N VAL A 162 2.63 3.12 8.67
CA VAL A 162 2.16 4.51 8.60
C VAL A 162 1.05 4.69 7.57
N ALA A 163 1.25 4.22 6.33
CA ALA A 163 0.26 4.37 5.26
C ALA A 163 -1.08 3.70 5.61
N THR A 164 -1.03 2.48 6.15
CA THR A 164 -2.25 1.76 6.52
C THR A 164 -2.97 2.44 7.69
N ALA A 165 -2.25 2.87 8.73
CA ALA A 165 -2.86 3.54 9.89
C ALA A 165 -3.47 4.90 9.52
N ALA A 166 -2.87 5.61 8.58
CA ALA A 166 -3.40 6.89 8.10
C ALA A 166 -4.51 6.75 7.06
N GLY A 167 -4.90 5.53 6.67
CA GLY A 167 -5.90 5.26 5.64
C GLY A 167 -5.44 5.66 4.24
N LEU A 168 -4.14 5.59 3.94
CA LEU A 168 -3.57 5.85 2.61
C LEU A 168 -3.58 4.61 1.69
N CYS A 169 -3.93 3.47 2.23
CA CYS A 169 -4.21 2.23 1.53
C CYS A 169 -5.07 1.34 2.42
N TYR A 170 -5.82 0.43 1.83
CA TYR A 170 -6.65 -0.52 2.59
C TYR A 170 -5.84 -1.67 3.21
N GLY A 171 -4.66 -1.88 2.72
CA GLY A 171 -3.71 -2.83 3.24
C GLY A 171 -2.36 -2.70 2.56
N ALA A 172 -1.32 -3.13 3.23
CA ALA A 172 0.04 -3.08 2.73
C ALA A 172 0.71 -4.45 2.77
N ILE A 173 1.49 -4.75 1.73
CA ILE A 173 2.37 -5.91 1.73
C ILE A 173 3.71 -5.49 2.30
N GLY A 174 4.01 -5.99 3.49
CA GLY A 174 5.32 -5.89 4.13
C GLY A 174 6.14 -7.16 3.95
N THR A 175 7.37 -7.13 4.44
CA THR A 175 8.23 -8.31 4.57
C THR A 175 8.75 -8.41 5.99
N GLU A 176 9.07 -9.61 6.45
CA GLU A 176 9.55 -9.80 7.80
C GLU A 176 10.56 -10.94 7.93
N ASN A 177 11.72 -10.62 8.54
CA ASN A 177 12.66 -11.61 9.01
C ASN A 177 12.54 -11.81 10.53
N GLY A 178 12.51 -10.73 11.32
CA GLY A 178 12.52 -10.77 12.78
C GLY A 178 11.53 -9.84 13.48
N GLY A 179 10.42 -9.44 12.81
CA GLY A 179 9.43 -8.55 13.42
C GLY A 179 8.95 -7.41 12.52
N SER A 180 9.50 -7.28 11.31
CA SER A 180 9.33 -6.10 10.46
C SER A 180 7.89 -5.81 10.00
N ILE A 181 6.99 -6.76 10.02
CA ILE A 181 5.54 -6.55 9.87
C ILE A 181 4.93 -6.25 11.25
N ARG A 182 5.17 -7.14 12.22
CA ARG A 182 4.52 -7.09 13.54
C ARG A 182 4.92 -5.87 14.34
N PHE A 183 6.19 -5.45 14.31
CA PHE A 183 6.63 -4.21 14.97
C PHE A 183 6.00 -2.97 14.33
N SER A 184 5.96 -2.90 13.00
CA SER A 184 5.32 -1.78 12.29
C SER A 184 3.82 -1.73 12.57
N CYS A 185 3.14 -2.86 12.63
CA CYS A 185 1.73 -2.93 13.02
C CYS A 185 1.51 -2.51 14.47
N ALA A 186 2.32 -3.02 15.41
CA ALA A 186 2.21 -2.67 16.83
C ALA A 186 2.46 -1.17 17.08
N ALA A 187 3.46 -0.58 16.41
CA ALA A 187 3.78 0.84 16.54
C ALA A 187 2.67 1.77 16.00
N ASN A 188 1.86 1.29 15.05
CA ASN A 188 0.83 2.08 14.39
C ASN A 188 -0.61 1.64 14.75
N GLY A 189 -0.80 0.72 15.70
CA GLY A 189 -2.11 0.29 16.17
C GLY A 189 -2.88 -0.57 15.15
N LEU A 190 -2.17 -1.40 14.38
CA LEU A 190 -2.73 -2.21 13.30
C LEU A 190 -2.72 -3.71 13.61
N THR A 191 -3.55 -4.46 12.88
CA THR A 191 -3.43 -5.90 12.79
C THR A 191 -2.39 -6.28 11.73
N GLY A 192 -1.43 -7.11 12.11
CA GLY A 192 -0.40 -7.62 11.21
C GLY A 192 -0.35 -9.14 11.21
N LEU A 193 -0.23 -9.74 10.04
CA LEU A 193 -0.09 -11.18 9.87
C LEU A 193 1.24 -11.51 9.18
N LYS A 194 2.05 -12.32 9.83
CA LYS A 194 3.20 -12.97 9.21
C LYS A 194 2.95 -14.48 9.18
N PRO A 195 2.65 -15.05 8.02
CA PRO A 195 2.47 -16.50 7.87
C PRO A 195 3.81 -17.23 8.10
N THR A 196 3.75 -18.53 8.32
CA THR A 196 4.94 -19.36 8.50
C THR A 196 5.74 -19.51 7.22
N TRP A 197 5.09 -19.86 6.15
CA TRP A 197 5.66 -20.07 4.79
C TRP A 197 4.61 -19.78 3.74
#